data_9460a99cf31f33134d9765a372e336d5
#
_entry.id   9460a99cf31f33134d9765a372e336d5
#
_cell.length_a   1.000
_cell.length_b   1.000
_cell.length_c   1.000
_cell.angle_alpha   90.00
_cell.angle_beta   90.00
_cell.angle_gamma   90.00
#
_symmetry.space_group_name_H-M   'P 1'
#
loop_
_entity.id
_entity.type
_entity.pdbx_description
1 polymer ?
#
loop_
_entity_poly.entity_id
_entity_poly.type
_entity_poly.pdbx_seq_one_letter_code
_entity_poly.pdbx_strand_id
1 'polypeptide(L)'
;EMNITIVVVTHQMEVIKQICNKVAFLKDGRVLSVGKPEELFVAPNQELQKFVGDDIEILPQPGTNIKLFFTNNNSKSHTITQLARTLDINFDICQGKLENFRGSMMGSLIINIDEKDLQAVGNYLDQEKITWEEIV
;
A
#
# COMPACT_ATOMS: atom_id res chain seq x y z
N GLU A 1 -2.56 26.94 21.68
CA GLU A 1 -2.25 25.56 21.32
C GLU A 1 -1.65 24.83 22.52
N MET A 2 -2.23 23.69 22.85
CA MET A 2 -1.72 22.85 23.93
C MET A 2 -0.91 21.70 23.31
N ASN A 3 0.36 21.56 23.72
CA ASN A 3 1.17 20.39 23.41
C ASN A 3 0.76 19.23 24.33
N ILE A 4 -0.20 18.43 23.88
CA ILE A 4 -0.70 17.28 24.65
C ILE A 4 -0.41 16.00 23.89
N THR A 5 0.10 14.99 24.59
CA THR A 5 0.17 13.63 24.08
C THR A 5 -1.09 12.88 24.49
N ILE A 6 -1.82 12.35 23.53
CA ILE A 6 -3.04 11.57 23.74
C ILE A 6 -2.79 10.13 23.31
N VAL A 7 -3.09 9.18 24.19
CA VAL A 7 -3.03 7.74 23.89
C VAL A 7 -4.45 7.19 23.81
N VAL A 8 -4.76 6.55 22.67
CA VAL A 8 -6.05 5.92 22.42
C VAL A 8 -5.86 4.43 22.26
N VAL A 9 -6.59 3.63 23.02
CA VAL A 9 -6.62 2.17 22.87
C VAL A 9 -7.93 1.79 22.21
N THR A 10 -7.84 1.20 21.02
CA THR A 10 -9.02 0.84 20.23
C THR A 10 -8.72 -0.33 19.29
N HIS A 11 -9.75 -1.02 18.87
CA HIS A 11 -9.71 -1.99 17.76
C HIS A 11 -10.37 -1.46 16.48
N GLN A 12 -10.79 -0.20 16.49
CA GLN A 12 -11.41 0.45 15.33
C GLN A 12 -10.33 1.05 14.43
N MET A 13 -10.03 0.38 13.33
CA MET A 13 -8.97 0.79 12.41
C MET A 13 -9.23 2.16 11.78
N GLU A 14 -10.49 2.51 11.51
CA GLU A 14 -10.85 3.82 10.96
C GLU A 14 -10.47 4.98 11.88
N VAL A 15 -10.68 4.83 13.19
CA VAL A 15 -10.27 5.83 14.19
C VAL A 15 -8.75 6.03 14.16
N ILE A 16 -8.00 4.93 14.11
CA ILE A 16 -6.54 4.95 14.05
C ILE A 16 -6.04 5.71 12.81
N LYS A 17 -6.59 5.40 11.65
CA LYS A 17 -6.22 6.04 10.37
C LYS A 17 -6.51 7.54 10.33
N GLN A 18 -7.60 7.96 10.98
CA GLN A 18 -8.06 9.35 10.92
C GLN A 18 -7.35 10.27 11.91
N ILE A 19 -7.06 9.81 13.12
CA ILE A 19 -6.61 10.69 14.20
C ILE A 19 -5.20 10.39 14.73
N CYS A 20 -4.68 9.18 14.54
CA CYS A 20 -3.39 8.80 15.10
C CYS A 20 -2.22 9.18 14.19
N ASN A 21 -1.16 9.70 14.76
CA ASN A 21 0.09 9.96 14.06
C ASN A 21 1.15 8.87 14.29
N LYS A 22 0.92 8.01 15.29
CA LYS A 22 1.74 6.85 15.62
C LYS A 22 0.88 5.74 16.17
N VAL A 23 1.14 4.51 15.77
CA VAL A 23 0.37 3.32 16.17
C VAL A 23 1.31 2.24 16.67
N ALA A 24 0.90 1.53 17.71
CA ALA A 24 1.50 0.27 18.15
C ALA A 24 0.44 -0.83 18.07
N PHE A 25 0.70 -1.88 17.31
CA PHE A 25 -0.15 -3.06 17.27
C PHE A 25 0.26 -4.05 18.36
N LEU A 26 -0.72 -4.45 19.16
CA LEU A 26 -0.53 -5.39 20.28
C LEU A 26 -1.29 -6.68 20.01
N LYS A 27 -0.62 -7.82 20.26
CA LYS A 27 -1.24 -9.14 20.25
C LYS A 27 -0.62 -10.00 21.35
N ASP A 28 -1.47 -10.65 22.14
CA ASP A 28 -1.05 -11.57 23.21
C ASP A 28 0.01 -10.97 24.15
N GLY A 29 -0.14 -9.68 24.51
CA GLY A 29 0.78 -8.95 25.38
C GLY A 29 2.10 -8.56 24.74
N ARG A 30 2.24 -8.70 23.40
CA ARG A 30 3.43 -8.34 22.63
C ARG A 30 3.14 -7.23 21.64
N VAL A 31 4.13 -6.37 21.41
CA VAL A 31 4.08 -5.37 20.35
C VAL A 31 4.51 -6.05 19.04
N LEU A 32 3.59 -6.12 18.07
CA LEU A 32 3.87 -6.67 16.74
C LEU A 32 4.59 -5.67 15.85
N SER A 33 4.17 -4.43 15.91
CA SER A 33 4.73 -3.37 15.07
C SER A 33 4.42 -2.00 15.65
N VAL A 34 5.31 -1.03 15.44
CA VAL A 34 5.15 0.37 15.83
C VAL A 34 5.56 1.25 14.65
N GLY A 35 4.79 2.27 14.35
CA GLY A 35 5.12 3.22 13.29
C GLY A 35 3.97 4.16 12.97
N LYS A 36 4.09 4.82 11.85
CA LYS A 36 3.01 5.65 11.32
C LYS A 36 1.90 4.77 10.73
N PRO A 37 0.63 5.15 10.90
CA PRO A 37 -0.48 4.39 10.33
C PRO A 37 -0.31 4.11 8.84
N GLU A 38 0.04 5.12 8.07
CA GLU A 38 0.25 5.04 6.62
C GLU A 38 1.32 4.02 6.21
N GLU A 39 2.38 3.88 7.00
CA GLU A 39 3.43 2.90 6.74
C GLU A 39 2.98 1.48 7.08
N LEU A 40 2.31 1.32 8.20
CA LEU A 40 1.90 0.01 8.72
C LEU A 40 0.70 -0.57 7.95
N PHE A 41 -0.23 0.27 7.50
CA PHE A 41 -1.41 -0.18 6.75
C PHE A 41 -1.17 -0.34 5.25
N VAL A 42 -0.29 0.46 4.67
CA VAL A 42 0.00 0.39 3.23
C VAL A 42 0.97 -0.75 2.90
N ALA A 43 2.00 -0.92 3.69
CA ALA A 43 3.01 -1.97 3.51
C ALA A 43 3.26 -2.71 4.83
N PRO A 44 2.28 -3.49 5.32
CA PRO A 44 2.42 -4.22 6.57
C PRO A 44 3.50 -5.32 6.47
N ASN A 45 4.22 -5.56 7.58
CA ASN A 45 5.10 -6.71 7.66
C ASN A 45 4.29 -8.04 7.70
N GLN A 46 4.95 -9.18 7.54
CA GLN A 46 4.28 -10.49 7.45
C GLN A 46 3.39 -10.82 8.66
N GLU A 47 3.79 -10.43 9.87
CA GLU A 47 2.98 -10.67 11.07
C GLU A 47 1.76 -9.77 11.11
N LEU A 48 1.92 -8.51 10.70
CA LEU A 48 0.85 -7.54 10.65
C LEU A 48 -0.14 -7.86 9.52
N GLN A 49 0.32 -8.39 8.38
CA GLN A 49 -0.54 -8.85 7.28
C GLN A 49 -1.56 -9.89 7.76
N LYS A 50 -1.11 -10.86 8.55
CA LYS A 50 -2.00 -11.87 9.14
C LYS A 50 -3.02 -11.28 10.12
N PHE A 51 -2.69 -10.18 10.74
CA PHE A 51 -3.55 -9.50 11.70
C PHE A 51 -4.55 -8.56 11.04
N VAL A 52 -4.12 -7.84 10.00
CA VAL A 52 -4.95 -6.86 9.27
C VAL A 52 -5.86 -7.53 8.24
N GLY A 53 -5.57 -8.79 7.89
CA GLY A 53 -6.41 -9.60 7.00
C GLY A 53 -6.33 -9.18 5.53
N ASP A 54 -5.12 -9.06 5.00
CA ASP A 54 -4.95 -9.03 3.55
C ASP A 54 -5.12 -10.47 3.04
N ASP A 55 -6.37 -10.84 2.75
CA ASP A 55 -6.66 -12.02 1.95
C ASP A 55 -6.10 -11.76 0.55
N ILE A 56 -4.97 -12.40 0.24
CA ILE A 56 -4.47 -12.44 -1.13
C ILE A 56 -5.44 -13.36 -1.87
N GLU A 57 -6.39 -12.75 -2.57
CA GLU A 57 -7.24 -13.47 -3.49
C GLU A 57 -6.39 -14.15 -4.58
N ILE A 58 -6.93 -15.19 -5.16
CA ILE A 58 -6.27 -15.89 -6.28
C ILE A 58 -6.04 -14.88 -7.40
N LEU A 59 -4.77 -14.55 -7.64
CA LEU A 59 -4.38 -13.60 -8.66
C LEU A 59 -4.42 -14.24 -10.06
N PRO A 60 -4.75 -13.46 -11.09
CA PRO A 60 -4.89 -13.99 -12.44
C PRO A 60 -3.58 -14.55 -13.02
N GLN A 61 -3.72 -15.54 -13.85
CA GLN A 61 -2.69 -16.15 -14.68
C GLN A 61 -3.25 -16.26 -16.13
N PRO A 62 -2.46 -16.11 -17.19
CA PRO A 62 -1.01 -15.86 -17.21
C PRO A 62 -0.64 -14.39 -16.95
N GLY A 63 0.65 -14.12 -16.88
CA GLY A 63 1.22 -12.79 -16.66
C GLY A 63 1.90 -12.68 -15.30
N THR A 64 2.43 -11.51 -15.03
CA THR A 64 3.11 -11.20 -13.78
C THR A 64 2.24 -10.24 -12.96
N ASN A 65 2.03 -10.57 -11.70
CA ASN A 65 1.31 -9.72 -10.77
C ASN A 65 2.29 -8.85 -10.00
N ILE A 66 2.08 -7.55 -10.04
CA ILE A 66 2.91 -6.59 -9.30
C ILE A 66 2.03 -5.75 -8.38
N LYS A 67 2.53 -5.50 -7.18
CA LYS A 67 1.89 -4.65 -6.18
C LYS A 67 2.63 -3.32 -6.10
N LEU A 68 1.87 -2.26 -6.26
CA LEU A 68 2.34 -0.87 -6.19
C LEU A 68 1.90 -0.27 -4.86
N PHE A 69 2.79 0.50 -4.24
CA PHE A 69 2.49 1.17 -2.97
C PHE A 69 2.46 2.69 -3.17
N PHE A 70 1.34 3.29 -2.84
CA PHE A 70 1.13 4.73 -2.89
C PHE A 70 1.21 5.33 -1.50
N THR A 71 2.16 6.22 -1.31
CA THR A 71 2.39 6.96 -0.07
C THR A 71 2.36 8.46 -0.33
N ASN A 72 2.38 9.28 0.71
CA ASN A 72 2.43 10.74 0.57
C ASN A 72 3.57 11.25 -0.31
N ASN A 73 4.68 10.51 -0.33
CA ASN A 73 5.87 10.94 -1.07
C ASN A 73 5.82 10.61 -2.55
N ASN A 74 4.99 9.65 -2.96
CA ASN A 74 4.95 9.13 -4.33
C ASN A 74 3.56 9.09 -4.97
N SER A 75 2.51 9.47 -4.25
CA SER A 75 1.14 9.51 -4.80
C SER A 75 0.96 10.75 -5.67
N LYS A 76 1.48 10.70 -6.89
CA LYS A 76 1.15 11.70 -7.91
C LYS A 76 -0.21 11.36 -8.53
N SER A 77 -0.98 12.39 -8.84
CA SER A 77 -2.20 12.20 -9.63
C SER A 77 -1.83 11.59 -11.00
N HIS A 78 -2.65 10.66 -11.46
CA HIS A 78 -2.52 10.05 -12.79
C HIS A 78 -1.36 9.06 -12.99
N THR A 79 -0.69 8.59 -11.95
CA THR A 79 0.44 7.63 -12.07
C THR A 79 0.10 6.42 -12.92
N ILE A 80 -1.04 5.80 -12.70
CA ILE A 80 -1.46 4.57 -13.42
C ILE A 80 -1.74 4.86 -14.90
N THR A 81 -2.44 5.94 -15.18
CA THR A 81 -2.72 6.33 -16.56
C THR A 81 -1.48 6.79 -17.30
N GLN A 82 -0.54 7.43 -16.61
CA GLN A 82 0.75 7.80 -17.18
C GLN A 82 1.63 6.57 -17.47
N LEU A 83 1.64 5.57 -16.59
CA LEU A 83 2.32 4.31 -16.82
C LEU A 83 1.85 3.66 -18.13
N ALA A 84 0.54 3.48 -18.27
CA ALA A 84 -0.04 2.86 -19.45
C ALA A 84 0.29 3.63 -20.75
N ARG A 85 0.19 4.95 -20.71
CA ARG A 85 0.46 5.82 -21.89
C ARG A 85 1.94 5.88 -22.24
N THR A 86 2.82 5.98 -21.25
CA THR A 86 4.25 6.15 -21.49
C THR A 86 4.88 4.90 -22.08
N LEU A 87 4.46 3.74 -21.59
CA LEU A 87 4.98 2.46 -22.05
C LEU A 87 4.15 1.83 -23.18
N ASP A 88 3.00 2.42 -23.51
CA ASP A 88 2.06 1.88 -24.50
C ASP A 88 1.69 0.42 -24.23
N ILE A 89 1.34 0.13 -22.98
CA ILE A 89 0.97 -1.21 -22.51
C ILE A 89 -0.44 -1.25 -21.97
N ASN A 90 -1.04 -2.43 -22.02
CA ASN A 90 -2.27 -2.75 -21.34
C ASN A 90 -1.99 -3.64 -20.12
N PHE A 91 -2.77 -3.49 -19.08
CA PHE A 91 -2.72 -4.33 -17.88
C PHE A 91 -4.08 -4.39 -17.21
N ASP A 92 -4.29 -5.43 -16.43
CA ASP A 92 -5.50 -5.58 -15.63
C ASP A 92 -5.27 -5.10 -14.20
N ILE A 93 -6.26 -4.41 -13.65
CA ILE A 93 -6.29 -4.05 -12.23
C ILE A 93 -6.97 -5.18 -11.48
N CYS A 94 -6.20 -5.90 -10.67
CA CYS A 94 -6.68 -7.08 -9.96
C CYS A 94 -7.27 -6.73 -8.59
N GLN A 95 -6.62 -5.81 -7.88
CA GLN A 95 -7.04 -5.38 -6.55
C GLN A 95 -6.59 -3.94 -6.30
N GLY A 96 -7.42 -3.16 -5.64
CA GLY A 96 -7.08 -1.82 -5.20
C GLY A 96 -7.55 -1.59 -3.77
N LYS A 97 -6.66 -1.10 -2.92
CA LYS A 97 -6.95 -0.72 -1.55
C LYS A 97 -6.39 0.67 -1.30
N LEU A 98 -7.17 1.68 -1.66
CA LEU A 98 -6.84 3.08 -1.44
C LEU A 98 -7.69 3.62 -0.29
N GLU A 99 -7.03 4.20 0.69
CA GLU A 99 -7.68 4.68 1.91
C GLU A 99 -7.23 6.10 2.25
N ASN A 100 -8.06 6.82 2.97
CA ASN A 100 -7.74 8.16 3.43
C ASN A 100 -7.04 8.11 4.79
N PHE A 101 -5.83 8.64 4.84
CA PHE A 101 -5.07 8.85 6.06
C PHE A 101 -4.91 10.35 6.30
N ARG A 102 -5.72 10.92 7.18
CA ARG A 102 -5.66 12.36 7.53
C ARG A 102 -5.66 13.29 6.31
N GLY A 103 -6.55 13.02 5.36
CA GLY A 103 -6.70 13.83 4.15
C GLY A 103 -5.78 13.45 2.97
N SER A 104 -4.92 12.44 3.15
CA SER A 104 -4.06 11.92 2.07
C SER A 104 -4.49 10.54 1.65
N MET A 105 -4.71 10.34 0.36
CA MET A 105 -5.03 9.03 -0.21
C MET A 105 -3.76 8.21 -0.36
N MET A 106 -3.72 7.07 0.31
CA MET A 106 -2.59 6.13 0.29
C MET A 106 -3.12 4.71 0.21
N GLY A 107 -2.28 3.78 -0.19
CA GLY A 107 -2.66 2.39 -0.25
C GLY A 107 -1.83 1.58 -1.23
N SER A 108 -2.42 0.52 -1.73
CA SER A 108 -1.79 -0.36 -2.70
C SER A 108 -2.70 -0.71 -3.85
N LEU A 109 -2.09 -1.07 -4.96
CA LEU A 109 -2.76 -1.52 -6.17
C LEU A 109 -2.04 -2.75 -6.70
N ILE A 110 -2.77 -3.81 -7.03
CA ILE A 110 -2.23 -4.98 -7.69
C ILE A 110 -2.67 -4.95 -9.14
N ILE A 111 -1.71 -5.01 -10.04
CA ILE A 111 -1.93 -5.08 -11.49
C ILE A 111 -1.31 -6.36 -12.05
N ASN A 112 -1.92 -6.90 -13.08
CA ASN A 112 -1.38 -8.01 -13.88
C ASN A 112 -0.88 -7.46 -15.21
N ILE A 113 0.37 -7.72 -15.53
CA ILE A 113 1.05 -7.28 -16.76
C ILE A 113 1.58 -8.48 -17.54
N ASP A 114 1.82 -8.30 -18.82
CA ASP A 114 2.56 -9.28 -19.61
C ASP A 114 3.99 -9.43 -19.07
N GLU A 115 4.50 -10.66 -18.98
CA GLU A 115 5.86 -10.92 -18.49
C GLU A 115 6.95 -10.14 -19.26
N LYS A 116 6.74 -9.96 -20.57
CA LYS A 116 7.66 -9.20 -21.43
C LYS A 116 7.82 -7.74 -21.02
N ASP A 117 6.79 -7.18 -20.35
CA ASP A 117 6.75 -5.76 -19.97
C ASP A 117 7.30 -5.50 -18.56
N LEU A 118 7.57 -6.56 -17.79
CA LEU A 118 8.00 -6.45 -16.38
C LEU A 118 9.22 -5.54 -16.20
N GLN A 119 10.24 -5.70 -17.03
CA GLN A 119 11.45 -4.89 -16.92
C GLN A 119 11.18 -3.41 -17.22
N ALA A 120 10.41 -3.12 -18.26
CA ALA A 120 10.07 -1.74 -18.63
C ALA A 120 9.20 -1.07 -17.56
N VAL A 121 8.24 -1.80 -17.02
CA VAL A 121 7.36 -1.33 -15.93
C VAL A 121 8.17 -1.08 -14.66
N GLY A 122 9.03 -2.02 -14.26
CA GLY A 122 9.89 -1.86 -13.09
C GLY A 122 10.79 -0.62 -13.20
N ASN A 123 11.47 -0.44 -14.32
CA ASN A 123 12.31 0.74 -14.57
C ASN A 123 11.52 2.04 -14.51
N TYR A 124 10.32 2.08 -15.07
CA TYR A 124 9.44 3.25 -15.01
C TYR A 124 9.04 3.58 -13.56
N LEU A 125 8.61 2.57 -12.81
CA LEU A 125 8.21 2.74 -11.41
C LEU A 125 9.37 3.22 -10.54
N ASP A 126 10.57 2.70 -10.74
CA ASP A 126 11.78 3.14 -10.05
C ASP A 126 12.14 4.60 -10.36
N GLN A 127 12.04 5.00 -11.63
CA GLN A 127 12.25 6.41 -12.05
C GLN A 127 11.23 7.35 -11.40
N GLU A 128 9.98 6.94 -11.31
CA GLU A 128 8.91 7.71 -10.65
C GLU A 128 8.93 7.59 -9.12
N LYS A 129 9.87 6.83 -8.57
CA LYS A 129 10.05 6.58 -7.12
C LYS A 129 8.82 5.94 -6.47
N ILE A 130 8.16 5.06 -7.21
CA ILE A 130 7.04 4.27 -6.71
C ILE A 130 7.58 2.95 -6.19
N THR A 131 7.29 2.65 -4.93
CA THR A 131 7.63 1.36 -4.34
C THR A 131 6.74 0.28 -4.93
N TRP A 132 7.33 -0.82 -5.35
CA TRP A 132 6.62 -1.95 -5.93
C TRP A 132 7.28 -3.27 -5.59
N GLU A 133 6.53 -4.35 -5.70
CA GLU A 133 7.02 -5.71 -5.53
C GLU A 133 6.31 -6.66 -6.50
N GLU A 134 7.01 -7.70 -6.95
CA GLU A 134 6.43 -8.79 -7.69
C GLU A 134 5.76 -9.77 -6.71
N ILE A 135 4.54 -10.17 -7.02
CA ILE A 135 3.80 -11.17 -6.23
C ILE A 135 3.92 -12.51 -6.95
N VAL A 136 4.57 -13.42 -6.29
CA VAL A 136 4.79 -14.78 -6.82
C VAL A 136 3.67 -15.72 -6.35
#